data_fc73c7e02c78a4dc7eebcaa665f34677
#
_entry.id   fc73c7e02c78a4dc7eebcaa665f34677
#
_cell.length_a   1.000
_cell.length_b   1.000
_cell.length_c   1.000
_cell.angle_alpha   90.00
_cell.angle_beta   90.00
_cell.angle_gamma   90.00
#
_symmetry.space_group_name_H-M   'P 1'
#
loop_
_entity.id
_entity.type
_entity.pdbx_description
1 polymer ?
#
loop_
_entity_poly.entity_id
_entity_poly.type
_entity_poly.pdbx_seq_one_letter_code
_entity_poly.pdbx_strand_id
1 'polypeptide(L)'
;MRLGKLVDRRSWPDRIVAMDKAYTSGMDASHAPRCVAPENPDAAAMSSCSGQPIWVPTPFANAVARTIRRVVARNADDVDAERVVAVNALPHMGKTKAIERPMLRDTSAAWAAQGRIVRGDIPRMPWIYARTGATSGPRDFIRALAKGFGRDNPTGSIDSTVTWMAEIVEQSEVVGLAIDEIHEVQGPYAPEITHIIRNLMASLPVTIVLIGARLEQSEVLNSTTRRGRIASEQIAERTTWVHEREHTMPAESVQWQALMRKLASQVHLPDGQVAADAFLDPELSALTHHKVGGRIGRASKKINDAADVAVNEGTTFLTALLDQLGVPENDDA
;
A
#
# COMPACT_ATOMS: atom_id res chain seq x y z
N MET A 1 -30.51 -9.53 5.55
CA MET A 1 -29.99 -9.00 4.28
C MET A 1 -28.80 -9.88 3.90
N ARG A 2 -28.81 -10.59 2.76
CA ARG A 2 -27.71 -11.52 2.40
C ARG A 2 -26.54 -10.72 1.87
N LEU A 3 -25.47 -10.59 2.66
CA LEU A 3 -24.20 -9.93 2.29
C LEU A 3 -23.52 -10.56 1.05
N GLY A 4 -23.85 -11.80 0.69
CA GLY A 4 -23.24 -12.52 -0.43
C GLY A 4 -23.48 -12.00 -1.85
N LYS A 5 -24.31 -10.95 -2.04
CA LYS A 5 -24.57 -10.30 -3.34
C LYS A 5 -24.01 -8.88 -3.45
N LEU A 6 -23.37 -8.35 -2.38
CA LEU A 6 -22.94 -6.95 -2.30
C LEU A 6 -21.44 -6.73 -2.47
N VAL A 7 -20.68 -7.79 -2.64
CA VAL A 7 -19.21 -7.70 -2.74
C VAL A 7 -18.85 -7.65 -4.22
N ASP A 8 -18.55 -6.47 -4.73
CA ASP A 8 -17.87 -6.33 -6.03
C ASP A 8 -16.51 -7.02 -5.95
N ARG A 9 -16.15 -7.81 -6.98
CA ARG A 9 -14.87 -8.54 -7.09
C ARG A 9 -13.63 -7.65 -6.97
N ARG A 10 -13.80 -6.33 -6.87
CA ARG A 10 -12.74 -5.31 -6.66
C ARG A 10 -12.72 -4.76 -5.24
N SER A 11 -13.57 -5.25 -4.35
CA SER A 11 -13.62 -4.79 -2.97
C SER A 11 -12.38 -5.24 -2.19
N TRP A 12 -12.08 -4.53 -1.12
CA TRP A 12 -10.96 -4.88 -0.23
C TRP A 12 -11.01 -6.33 0.30
N PRO A 13 -12.19 -6.90 0.67
CA PRO A 13 -12.29 -8.31 1.04
C PRO A 13 -11.76 -9.29 -0.01
N ASP A 14 -12.07 -9.07 -1.28
CA ASP A 14 -11.58 -9.93 -2.36
C ASP A 14 -10.08 -9.76 -2.57
N ARG A 15 -9.56 -8.53 -2.42
CA ARG A 15 -8.11 -8.28 -2.42
C ARG A 15 -7.42 -9.02 -1.29
N ILE A 16 -7.97 -9.00 -0.05
CA ILE A 16 -7.42 -9.74 1.08
C ILE A 16 -7.38 -11.23 0.79
N VAL A 17 -8.46 -11.80 0.27
CA VAL A 17 -8.51 -13.24 -0.07
C VAL A 17 -7.50 -13.58 -1.16
N ALA A 18 -7.36 -12.75 -2.20
CA ALA A 18 -6.38 -12.94 -3.25
C ALA A 18 -4.95 -12.82 -2.74
N MET A 19 -4.68 -11.83 -1.88
CA MET A 19 -3.38 -11.61 -1.27
C MET A 19 -3.03 -12.70 -0.25
N ASP A 20 -4.00 -13.18 0.54
CA ASP A 20 -3.81 -14.28 1.49
C ASP A 20 -3.43 -15.58 0.76
N LYS A 21 -4.08 -15.86 -0.37
CA LYS A 21 -3.71 -16.98 -1.24
C LYS A 21 -2.29 -16.84 -1.80
N ALA A 22 -1.95 -15.66 -2.30
CA ALA A 22 -0.60 -15.39 -2.82
C ALA A 22 0.46 -15.44 -1.71
N TYR A 23 0.11 -15.04 -0.50
CA TYR A 23 0.99 -15.04 0.66
C TYR A 23 1.20 -16.46 1.24
N THR A 24 0.13 -17.24 1.39
CA THR A 24 0.20 -18.63 1.88
C THR A 24 0.91 -19.54 0.89
N SER A 25 0.72 -19.31 -0.42
CA SER A 25 1.48 -20.03 -1.46
C SER A 25 2.95 -19.63 -1.53
N GLY A 26 3.31 -18.41 -1.09
CA GLY A 26 4.70 -17.91 -1.05
C GLY A 26 5.43 -18.12 0.28
N MET A 27 4.73 -18.48 1.35
CA MET A 27 5.36 -18.82 2.65
C MET A 27 6.01 -20.21 2.66
N ASP A 28 5.59 -21.08 1.78
CA ASP A 28 6.29 -22.32 1.53
C ASP A 28 7.45 -22.04 0.56
N ALA A 29 8.57 -21.55 1.12
CA ALA A 29 9.78 -21.22 0.35
C ALA A 29 10.39 -22.42 -0.39
N SER A 30 9.83 -23.64 -0.17
CA SER A 30 10.13 -24.84 -0.94
C SER A 30 9.32 -24.95 -2.23
N HIS A 31 8.26 -24.15 -2.40
CA HIS A 31 7.38 -24.15 -3.56
C HIS A 31 7.24 -22.72 -4.12
N ALA A 32 8.37 -22.03 -4.37
CA ALA A 32 8.34 -20.99 -5.40
C ALA A 32 7.75 -21.67 -6.66
N PRO A 33 6.73 -21.07 -7.32
CA PRO A 33 6.33 -21.62 -8.61
C PRO A 33 7.58 -21.65 -9.47
N ARG A 34 8.11 -22.85 -9.68
CA ARG A 34 9.11 -23.07 -10.71
C ARG A 34 8.35 -22.72 -11.98
N CYS A 35 8.64 -21.57 -12.57
CA CYS A 35 8.35 -21.34 -13.96
C CYS A 35 9.17 -22.41 -14.70
N VAL A 36 8.59 -23.58 -14.87
CA VAL A 36 9.10 -24.57 -15.83
C VAL A 36 8.88 -23.87 -17.15
N ALA A 37 9.96 -23.39 -17.76
CA ALA A 37 9.92 -22.92 -19.13
C ALA A 37 9.31 -24.04 -19.96
N PRO A 38 8.11 -23.86 -20.57
CA PRO A 38 7.66 -24.79 -21.58
C PRO A 38 8.69 -24.76 -22.70
N GLU A 39 8.88 -25.89 -23.39
CA GLU A 39 9.85 -26.02 -24.50
C GLU A 39 9.64 -25.00 -25.63
N ASN A 40 8.62 -24.16 -25.53
CA ASN A 40 8.37 -23.01 -26.38
C ASN A 40 7.67 -21.91 -25.51
N PRO A 41 8.43 -21.05 -24.81
CA PRO A 41 7.83 -20.05 -23.97
C PRO A 41 7.14 -18.99 -24.81
N ASP A 42 5.81 -18.94 -24.77
CA ASP A 42 5.10 -17.72 -25.16
C ASP A 42 5.62 -16.58 -24.29
N ALA A 43 6.18 -15.53 -24.89
CA ALA A 43 6.70 -14.36 -24.19
C ALA A 43 5.65 -13.75 -23.21
N ALA A 44 4.36 -13.89 -23.52
CA ALA A 44 3.25 -13.51 -22.66
C ALA A 44 3.16 -14.32 -21.35
N ALA A 45 3.58 -15.59 -21.32
CA ALA A 45 3.57 -16.42 -20.11
C ALA A 45 4.71 -16.03 -19.16
N MET A 46 5.83 -15.53 -19.68
CA MET A 46 6.97 -15.04 -18.87
C MET A 46 6.68 -13.68 -18.25
N SER A 47 6.02 -12.77 -18.97
CA SER A 47 5.55 -11.49 -18.46
C SER A 47 4.60 -11.67 -17.25
N SER A 48 3.83 -12.75 -17.19
CA SER A 48 2.94 -13.04 -16.07
C SER A 48 3.66 -13.49 -14.79
N CYS A 49 4.88 -14.01 -14.88
CA CYS A 49 5.68 -14.39 -13.71
C CYS A 49 6.35 -13.19 -13.03
N SER A 50 6.66 -12.12 -13.78
CA SER A 50 7.22 -10.87 -13.24
C SER A 50 6.19 -10.00 -12.50
N GLY A 51 4.90 -10.28 -12.69
CA GLY A 51 3.79 -9.49 -12.13
C GLY A 51 3.40 -9.78 -10.68
N GLN A 52 4.06 -10.69 -9.97
CA GLN A 52 3.72 -10.93 -8.57
C GLN A 52 4.18 -9.77 -7.68
N PRO A 53 3.32 -9.28 -6.76
CA PRO A 53 3.66 -8.16 -5.90
C PRO A 53 4.77 -8.54 -4.93
N ILE A 54 5.96 -8.04 -5.19
CA ILE A 54 7.15 -8.26 -4.37
C ILE A 54 7.00 -7.47 -3.07
N TRP A 55 7.15 -8.13 -1.94
CA TRP A 55 7.31 -7.48 -0.66
C TRP A 55 8.76 -7.53 -0.20
N VAL A 56 9.34 -6.35 0.03
CA VAL A 56 10.64 -6.24 0.70
C VAL A 56 10.50 -5.33 1.92
N PRO A 57 10.86 -5.80 3.13
CA PRO A 57 10.80 -4.97 4.31
C PRO A 57 11.81 -3.82 4.20
N THR A 58 11.32 -2.59 4.32
CA THR A 58 12.15 -1.39 4.36
C THR A 58 12.11 -0.76 5.75
N PRO A 59 13.08 0.08 6.14
CA PRO A 59 13.01 0.82 7.40
C PRO A 59 11.69 1.59 7.54
N PHE A 60 11.24 2.24 6.47
CA PHE A 60 9.97 2.95 6.43
C PHE A 60 8.77 2.03 6.64
N ALA A 61 8.68 0.91 5.90
CA ALA A 61 7.57 -0.04 6.06
C ALA A 61 7.53 -0.65 7.47
N ASN A 62 8.69 -0.91 8.05
CA ASN A 62 8.78 -1.39 9.42
C ASN A 62 8.34 -0.32 10.45
N ALA A 63 8.66 0.95 10.23
CA ALA A 63 8.21 2.06 11.06
C ALA A 63 6.68 2.21 10.99
N VAL A 64 6.11 2.19 9.78
CA VAL A 64 4.66 2.20 9.55
C VAL A 64 3.99 1.07 10.32
N ALA A 65 4.44 -0.17 10.14
CA ALA A 65 3.84 -1.33 10.80
C ALA A 65 3.92 -1.28 12.33
N ARG A 66 5.05 -0.78 12.89
CA ARG A 66 5.19 -0.60 14.35
C ARG A 66 4.27 0.48 14.88
N THR A 67 4.20 1.60 14.19
CA THR A 67 3.36 2.74 14.61
C THR A 67 1.88 2.38 14.58
N ILE A 68 1.41 1.77 13.49
CA ILE A 68 0.02 1.31 13.38
C ILE A 68 -0.33 0.37 14.55
N ARG A 69 0.48 -0.66 14.81
CA ARG A 69 0.22 -1.60 15.91
C ARG A 69 0.15 -0.91 17.28
N ARG A 70 1.07 0.03 17.54
CA ARG A 70 1.08 0.79 18.79
C ARG A 70 -0.17 1.64 18.96
N VAL A 71 -0.60 2.33 17.90
CA VAL A 71 -1.79 3.20 17.94
C VAL A 71 -3.07 2.36 18.05
N VAL A 72 -3.16 1.25 17.32
CA VAL A 72 -4.31 0.31 17.44
C VAL A 72 -4.43 -0.21 18.87
N ALA A 73 -3.33 -0.65 19.48
CA ALA A 73 -3.35 -1.12 20.86
C ALA A 73 -3.80 -0.01 21.83
N ARG A 74 -3.27 1.21 21.69
CA ARG A 74 -3.67 2.37 22.50
C ARG A 74 -5.15 2.68 22.36
N ASN A 75 -5.67 2.72 21.13
CA ASN A 75 -7.08 3.01 20.88
C ASN A 75 -8.02 1.92 21.43
N ALA A 76 -7.55 0.70 21.60
CA ALA A 76 -8.33 -0.37 22.22
C ALA A 76 -8.43 -0.20 23.76
N ASP A 77 -7.41 0.38 24.38
CA ASP A 77 -7.32 0.52 25.84
C ASP A 77 -7.89 1.85 26.37
N ASP A 78 -7.94 2.89 25.52
CA ASP A 78 -8.30 4.24 25.90
C ASP A 78 -9.23 4.90 24.86
N VAL A 79 -10.43 5.27 25.29
CA VAL A 79 -11.46 5.90 24.43
C VAL A 79 -11.02 7.28 23.93
N ASP A 80 -10.20 7.99 24.72
CA ASP A 80 -9.68 9.32 24.38
C ASP A 80 -8.32 9.31 23.70
N ALA A 81 -7.79 8.11 23.37
CA ALA A 81 -6.49 7.95 22.74
C ALA A 81 -6.43 8.56 21.33
N GLU A 82 -5.20 8.73 20.85
CA GLU A 82 -4.92 9.11 19.47
C GLU A 82 -5.48 8.08 18.51
N ARG A 83 -6.33 8.51 17.58
CA ARG A 83 -7.05 7.61 16.68
C ARG A 83 -6.53 7.63 15.25
N VAL A 84 -5.52 8.42 14.96
CA VAL A 84 -5.02 8.66 13.61
C VAL A 84 -3.54 8.34 13.50
N VAL A 85 -3.17 7.64 12.43
CA VAL A 85 -1.81 7.52 11.96
C VAL A 85 -1.71 8.20 10.60
N ALA A 86 -0.82 9.18 10.44
CA ALA A 86 -0.54 9.79 9.14
C ALA A 86 0.75 9.23 8.56
N VAL A 87 0.63 8.59 7.40
CA VAL A 87 1.75 8.01 6.65
C VAL A 87 2.08 8.94 5.49
N ASN A 88 3.14 9.73 5.70
CA ASN A 88 3.57 10.77 4.78
C ASN A 88 4.82 10.35 4.03
N ALA A 89 4.69 10.09 2.72
CA ALA A 89 5.83 9.75 1.87
C ALA A 89 5.63 10.20 0.43
N LEU A 90 6.73 10.47 -0.26
CA LEU A 90 6.70 10.83 -1.68
C LEU A 90 6.10 9.71 -2.55
N PRO A 91 5.63 10.03 -3.77
CA PRO A 91 5.20 9.02 -4.73
C PRO A 91 6.31 7.97 -4.98
N HIS A 92 5.89 6.71 -5.16
CA HIS A 92 6.79 5.57 -5.43
C HIS A 92 7.72 5.16 -4.28
N MET A 93 7.48 5.63 -3.04
CA MET A 93 8.22 5.20 -1.84
C MET A 93 7.63 3.93 -1.19
N GLY A 94 6.63 3.32 -1.81
CA GLY A 94 6.03 2.09 -1.30
C GLY A 94 4.98 2.27 -0.19
N LYS A 95 4.37 3.48 -0.05
CA LYS A 95 3.34 3.78 0.96
C LYS A 95 2.25 2.72 1.05
N THR A 96 1.57 2.48 -0.06
CA THR A 96 0.46 1.53 -0.14
C THR A 96 0.90 0.13 0.30
N LYS A 97 2.07 -0.31 -0.16
CA LYS A 97 2.62 -1.63 0.23
C LYS A 97 3.01 -1.68 1.71
N ALA A 98 3.56 -0.60 2.26
CA ALA A 98 3.91 -0.51 3.67
C ALA A 98 2.69 -0.71 4.60
N ILE A 99 1.50 -0.40 4.11
CA ILE A 99 0.24 -0.52 4.85
C ILE A 99 -0.50 -1.81 4.53
N GLU A 100 -0.61 -2.18 3.26
CA GLU A 100 -1.27 -3.43 2.86
C GLU A 100 -0.70 -4.64 3.61
N ARG A 101 0.61 -4.71 3.78
CA ARG A 101 1.27 -5.85 4.41
C ARG A 101 0.91 -6.06 5.88
N PRO A 102 1.04 -5.07 6.80
CA PRO A 102 0.59 -5.25 8.17
C PRO A 102 -0.92 -5.55 8.25
N MET A 103 -1.75 -4.91 7.44
CA MET A 103 -3.19 -5.16 7.41
C MET A 103 -3.51 -6.61 7.01
N LEU A 104 -2.85 -7.11 5.96
CA LEU A 104 -3.00 -8.50 5.53
C LEU A 104 -2.57 -9.47 6.63
N ARG A 105 -1.40 -9.24 7.24
CA ARG A 105 -0.89 -10.10 8.31
C ARG A 105 -1.83 -10.13 9.52
N ASP A 106 -2.33 -8.96 9.93
CA ASP A 106 -3.23 -8.86 11.08
C ASP A 106 -4.57 -9.54 10.78
N THR A 107 -5.07 -9.42 9.52
CA THR A 107 -6.27 -10.12 9.07
C THR A 107 -6.06 -11.64 9.05
N SER A 108 -4.95 -12.11 8.47
CA SER A 108 -4.64 -13.55 8.44
C SER A 108 -4.47 -14.13 9.85
N ALA A 109 -3.86 -13.37 10.77
CA ALA A 109 -3.74 -13.77 12.17
C ALA A 109 -5.10 -13.85 12.87
N ALA A 110 -5.98 -12.87 12.66
CA ALA A 110 -7.33 -12.89 13.20
C ALA A 110 -8.16 -14.08 12.65
N TRP A 111 -8.05 -14.35 11.35
CA TRP A 111 -8.71 -15.50 10.74
C TRP A 111 -8.19 -16.84 11.26
N ALA A 112 -6.89 -16.95 11.49
CA ALA A 112 -6.30 -18.16 12.08
C ALA A 112 -6.75 -18.39 13.53
N ALA A 113 -6.86 -17.32 14.32
CA ALA A 113 -7.22 -17.39 15.73
C ALA A 113 -8.73 -17.55 15.96
N GLN A 114 -9.58 -16.91 15.16
CA GLN A 114 -11.00 -16.73 15.46
C GLN A 114 -11.91 -17.14 14.29
N GLY A 115 -11.36 -17.57 13.15
CA GLY A 115 -12.10 -17.90 11.94
C GLY A 115 -12.44 -16.70 11.06
N ARG A 116 -12.82 -16.99 9.82
CA ARG A 116 -13.11 -15.95 8.78
C ARG A 116 -14.49 -15.31 8.93
N ILE A 117 -15.36 -15.91 9.70
CA ILE A 117 -16.75 -15.47 9.92
C ILE A 117 -16.90 -15.07 11.38
N VAL A 118 -17.56 -13.95 11.62
CA VAL A 118 -17.92 -13.48 12.96
C VAL A 118 -19.21 -14.17 13.40
N ARG A 119 -20.29 -14.01 12.61
CA ARG A 119 -21.60 -14.56 12.90
C ARG A 119 -22.42 -14.72 11.61
N GLY A 120 -23.06 -15.87 11.42
CA GLY A 120 -23.84 -16.13 10.21
C GLY A 120 -22.97 -16.04 8.95
N ASP A 121 -23.29 -15.12 8.05
CA ASP A 121 -22.53 -14.88 6.81
C ASP A 121 -21.64 -13.61 6.89
N ILE A 122 -21.46 -13.02 8.08
CA ILE A 122 -20.70 -11.77 8.25
C ILE A 122 -19.21 -12.09 8.29
N PRO A 123 -18.41 -11.59 7.34
CA PRO A 123 -16.98 -11.85 7.33
C PRO A 123 -16.27 -11.05 8.43
N ARG A 124 -15.26 -11.65 9.06
CA ARG A 124 -14.33 -10.95 9.94
C ARG A 124 -13.35 -10.14 9.10
N MET A 125 -13.34 -8.83 9.27
CA MET A 125 -12.56 -7.90 8.49
C MET A 125 -11.85 -6.88 9.40
N PRO A 126 -10.75 -7.24 10.06
CA PRO A 126 -10.05 -6.33 10.98
C PRO A 126 -9.61 -5.02 10.32
N TRP A 127 -9.41 -5.02 9.03
CA TRP A 127 -8.97 -3.84 8.28
C TRP A 127 -9.85 -3.58 7.07
N ILE A 128 -10.13 -2.30 6.85
CA ILE A 128 -10.74 -1.78 5.62
C ILE A 128 -9.77 -0.81 4.97
N TYR A 129 -9.66 -0.91 3.64
CA TYR A 129 -8.85 -0.02 2.83
C TYR A 129 -9.73 0.68 1.81
N ALA A 130 -9.67 2.01 1.81
CA ALA A 130 -10.35 2.86 0.84
C ALA A 130 -9.33 3.75 0.14
N ARG A 131 -9.47 3.88 -1.17
CA ARG A 131 -8.69 4.83 -1.96
C ARG A 131 -9.61 5.96 -2.40
N THR A 132 -9.29 7.18 -2.00
CA THR A 132 -10.14 8.34 -2.30
C THR A 132 -9.85 8.93 -3.68
N GLY A 133 -8.59 9.01 -4.09
CA GLY A 133 -8.21 9.66 -5.34
C GLY A 133 -8.65 11.13 -5.41
N ALA A 134 -8.61 11.72 -6.59
CA ALA A 134 -9.15 13.05 -6.84
C ALA A 134 -10.68 13.02 -6.71
N THR A 135 -11.20 13.59 -5.62
CA THR A 135 -12.62 13.65 -5.34
C THR A 135 -13.18 15.03 -5.68
N SER A 136 -14.33 15.07 -6.34
CA SER A 136 -15.00 16.31 -6.72
C SER A 136 -15.84 16.92 -5.59
N GLY A 137 -15.98 16.22 -4.45
CA GLY A 137 -16.69 16.75 -3.30
C GLY A 137 -16.96 15.72 -2.19
N PRO A 138 -17.65 16.15 -1.11
CA PRO A 138 -17.92 15.33 0.07
C PRO A 138 -18.68 14.01 -0.22
N ARG A 139 -19.61 14.06 -1.18
CA ARG A 139 -20.35 12.86 -1.59
C ARG A 139 -19.48 11.84 -2.29
N ASP A 140 -18.54 12.29 -3.14
CA ASP A 140 -17.62 11.39 -3.83
C ASP A 140 -16.61 10.80 -2.87
N PHE A 141 -16.17 11.59 -1.88
CA PHE A 141 -15.32 11.10 -0.79
C PHE A 141 -16.01 9.99 0.00
N ILE A 142 -17.25 10.21 0.45
CA ILE A 142 -18.02 9.18 1.17
C ILE A 142 -18.30 7.96 0.29
N ARG A 143 -18.55 8.16 -1.01
CA ARG A 143 -18.71 7.05 -1.95
C ARG A 143 -17.44 6.21 -2.07
N ALA A 144 -16.29 6.86 -2.15
CA ALA A 144 -15.00 6.17 -2.19
C ALA A 144 -14.75 5.35 -0.91
N LEU A 145 -15.09 5.91 0.26
CA LEU A 145 -15.04 5.16 1.52
C LEU A 145 -16.01 3.97 1.52
N ALA A 146 -17.27 4.19 1.18
CA ALA A 146 -18.30 3.15 1.14
C ALA A 146 -17.92 1.99 0.22
N LYS A 147 -17.21 2.28 -0.87
CA LYS A 147 -16.66 1.27 -1.76
C LYS A 147 -15.60 0.40 -1.05
N GLY A 148 -14.76 0.98 -0.20
CA GLY A 148 -13.84 0.23 0.66
C GLY A 148 -14.58 -0.75 1.59
N PHE A 149 -15.77 -0.38 2.05
CA PHE A 149 -16.67 -1.22 2.84
C PHE A 149 -17.51 -2.21 2.01
N GLY A 150 -17.33 -2.25 0.69
CA GLY A 150 -18.06 -3.18 -0.20
C GLY A 150 -19.37 -2.65 -0.77
N ARG A 151 -19.63 -1.33 -0.72
CA ARG A 151 -20.84 -0.71 -1.28
C ARG A 151 -20.50 0.33 -2.33
N ASP A 152 -20.68 0.00 -3.61
CA ASP A 152 -20.29 0.87 -4.72
C ASP A 152 -21.12 2.16 -4.85
N ASN A 153 -22.41 2.08 -4.61
CA ASN A 153 -23.33 3.21 -4.77
C ASN A 153 -24.19 3.41 -3.52
N PRO A 154 -23.66 4.07 -2.49
CA PRO A 154 -24.48 4.39 -1.33
C PRO A 154 -25.60 5.37 -1.73
N THR A 155 -26.82 5.01 -1.37
CA THR A 155 -27.99 5.89 -1.49
C THR A 155 -28.25 6.56 -0.16
N GLY A 156 -28.74 7.80 -0.18
CA GLY A 156 -29.06 8.56 1.03
C GLY A 156 -28.07 9.69 1.33
N SER A 157 -28.11 10.18 2.57
CA SER A 157 -27.26 11.24 3.06
C SER A 157 -25.85 10.73 3.44
N ILE A 158 -24.93 11.65 3.64
CA ILE A 158 -23.60 11.35 4.20
C ILE A 158 -23.75 10.67 5.56
N ASP A 159 -24.61 11.21 6.42
CA ASP A 159 -24.82 10.69 7.78
C ASP A 159 -25.38 9.26 7.76
N SER A 160 -26.35 8.97 6.89
CA SER A 160 -26.89 7.61 6.78
C SER A 160 -25.83 6.61 6.28
N THR A 161 -24.88 7.07 5.45
CA THR A 161 -23.77 6.24 4.98
C THR A 161 -22.75 6.01 6.09
N VAL A 162 -22.46 7.02 6.90
CA VAL A 162 -21.57 6.89 8.09
C VAL A 162 -22.19 5.94 9.10
N THR A 163 -23.49 6.06 9.40
CA THR A 163 -24.20 5.12 10.28
C THR A 163 -24.09 3.68 9.78
N TRP A 164 -24.31 3.47 8.48
CA TRP A 164 -24.16 2.13 7.88
C TRP A 164 -22.69 1.62 7.99
N MET A 165 -21.68 2.49 7.81
CA MET A 165 -20.28 2.09 8.02
C MET A 165 -20.04 1.69 9.48
N ALA A 166 -20.61 2.40 10.45
CA ALA A 166 -20.50 2.06 11.86
C ALA A 166 -21.08 0.66 12.17
N GLU A 167 -22.23 0.34 11.60
CA GLU A 167 -22.81 -1.01 11.71
C GLU A 167 -21.89 -2.09 11.15
N ILE A 168 -21.25 -1.85 9.98
CA ILE A 168 -20.29 -2.80 9.40
C ILE A 168 -19.04 -2.92 10.28
N VAL A 169 -18.53 -1.81 10.81
CA VAL A 169 -17.38 -1.81 11.73
C VAL A 169 -17.63 -2.74 12.91
N GLU A 170 -18.78 -2.61 13.56
CA GLU A 170 -19.16 -3.43 14.68
C GLU A 170 -19.35 -4.90 14.29
N GLN A 171 -20.13 -5.15 13.24
CA GLN A 171 -20.48 -6.50 12.82
C GLN A 171 -19.30 -7.32 12.31
N SER A 172 -18.33 -6.68 11.63
CA SER A 172 -17.17 -7.33 11.02
C SER A 172 -15.90 -7.24 11.87
N GLU A 173 -16.00 -6.72 13.10
CA GLU A 173 -14.89 -6.56 14.05
C GLU A 173 -13.72 -5.76 13.43
N VAL A 174 -14.05 -4.63 12.80
CA VAL A 174 -13.05 -3.76 12.17
C VAL A 174 -12.29 -2.98 13.24
N VAL A 175 -10.96 -3.05 13.21
CA VAL A 175 -10.07 -2.32 14.13
C VAL A 175 -9.39 -1.12 13.46
N GLY A 176 -9.37 -1.08 12.13
CA GLY A 176 -8.74 0.01 11.41
C GLY A 176 -9.28 0.28 10.02
N LEU A 177 -9.26 1.56 9.64
CA LEU A 177 -9.65 2.10 8.34
C LEU A 177 -8.47 2.85 7.73
N ALA A 178 -7.93 2.34 6.63
CA ALA A 178 -6.89 3.02 5.85
C ALA A 178 -7.53 3.81 4.71
N ILE A 179 -7.19 5.11 4.63
CA ILE A 179 -7.66 6.04 3.61
C ILE A 179 -6.44 6.49 2.80
N ASP A 180 -6.31 5.97 1.58
CA ASP A 180 -5.17 6.25 0.71
C ASP A 180 -5.46 7.38 -0.27
N GLU A 181 -4.39 8.06 -0.68
CA GLU A 181 -4.38 9.21 -1.59
C GLU A 181 -5.15 10.43 -1.05
N ILE A 182 -5.23 10.59 0.28
CA ILE A 182 -5.98 11.70 0.89
C ILE A 182 -5.43 13.09 0.49
N HIS A 183 -4.17 13.18 0.07
CA HIS A 183 -3.55 14.41 -0.41
C HIS A 183 -4.11 14.91 -1.75
N GLU A 184 -4.83 14.08 -2.48
CA GLU A 184 -5.51 14.48 -3.71
C GLU A 184 -6.83 15.24 -3.45
N VAL A 185 -7.29 15.25 -2.20
CA VAL A 185 -8.42 16.07 -1.77
C VAL A 185 -7.95 17.51 -1.64
N GLN A 186 -8.37 18.37 -2.58
CA GLN A 186 -7.97 19.76 -2.67
C GLN A 186 -9.17 20.64 -3.03
N GLY A 187 -8.99 21.96 -2.88
CA GLY A 187 -9.96 22.97 -3.31
C GLY A 187 -11.09 23.23 -2.30
N PRO A 188 -12.21 23.80 -2.75
CA PRO A 188 -13.20 24.39 -1.86
C PRO A 188 -13.90 23.38 -0.94
N TYR A 189 -13.84 22.09 -1.26
CA TYR A 189 -14.47 21.02 -0.48
C TYR A 189 -13.55 20.37 0.57
N ALA A 190 -12.25 20.69 0.57
CA ALA A 190 -11.32 20.13 1.54
C ALA A 190 -11.75 20.38 3.01
N PRO A 191 -12.25 21.58 3.41
CA PRO A 191 -12.74 21.80 4.76
C PRO A 191 -13.93 20.91 5.16
N GLU A 192 -14.85 20.63 4.23
CA GLU A 192 -15.99 19.76 4.48
C GLU A 192 -15.53 18.31 4.65
N ILE A 193 -14.58 17.87 3.84
CA ILE A 193 -14.00 16.51 3.92
C ILE A 193 -13.21 16.38 5.23
N THR A 194 -12.51 17.41 5.67
CA THR A 194 -11.87 17.44 7.01
C THR A 194 -12.89 17.20 8.13
N HIS A 195 -14.06 17.86 8.06
CA HIS A 195 -15.14 17.61 9.01
C HIS A 195 -15.68 16.18 8.95
N ILE A 196 -15.80 15.61 7.75
CA ILE A 196 -16.22 14.21 7.60
C ILE A 196 -15.20 13.28 8.27
N ILE A 197 -13.90 13.47 8.05
CA ILE A 197 -12.86 12.66 8.70
C ILE A 197 -12.95 12.78 10.22
N ARG A 198 -13.10 14.01 10.75
CA ARG A 198 -13.30 14.22 12.18
C ARG A 198 -14.54 13.49 12.72
N ASN A 199 -15.65 13.55 11.98
CA ASN A 199 -16.87 12.84 12.37
C ASN A 199 -16.68 11.32 12.33
N LEU A 200 -15.95 10.79 11.34
CA LEU A 200 -15.59 9.38 11.31
C LEU A 200 -14.75 8.96 12.52
N MET A 201 -13.78 9.80 12.94
CA MET A 201 -13.01 9.56 14.17
C MET A 201 -13.89 9.49 15.42
N ALA A 202 -14.93 10.30 15.48
CA ALA A 202 -15.86 10.31 16.60
C ALA A 202 -16.89 9.17 16.56
N SER A 203 -17.32 8.76 15.36
CA SER A 203 -18.42 7.82 15.17
C SER A 203 -17.96 6.36 15.00
N LEU A 204 -16.73 6.14 14.53
CA LEU A 204 -16.21 4.81 14.29
C LEU A 204 -15.16 4.45 15.35
N PRO A 205 -15.34 3.37 16.12
CA PRO A 205 -14.36 2.92 17.11
C PRO A 205 -13.18 2.21 16.46
N VAL A 206 -12.53 2.87 15.49
CA VAL A 206 -11.42 2.31 14.70
C VAL A 206 -10.22 3.25 14.66
N THR A 207 -9.05 2.69 14.44
CA THR A 207 -7.86 3.50 14.12
C THR A 207 -7.92 3.93 12.66
N ILE A 208 -7.92 5.24 12.40
CA ILE A 208 -7.85 5.79 11.05
C ILE A 208 -6.39 5.94 10.64
N VAL A 209 -6.04 5.45 9.45
CA VAL A 209 -4.71 5.60 8.84
C VAL A 209 -4.85 6.44 7.58
N LEU A 210 -4.36 7.67 7.64
CA LEU A 210 -4.34 8.60 6.50
C LEU A 210 -3.03 8.43 5.72
N ILE A 211 -3.12 8.22 4.42
CA ILE A 211 -1.97 7.92 3.57
C ILE A 211 -1.89 8.92 2.45
N GLY A 212 -0.71 9.48 2.22
CA GLY A 212 -0.53 10.40 1.11
C GLY A 212 0.88 10.95 0.96
N ALA A 213 1.03 11.84 0.01
CA ALA A 213 2.26 12.60 -0.20
C ALA A 213 2.10 14.01 0.35
N ARG A 214 3.13 14.52 1.03
CA ARG A 214 3.12 15.89 1.59
C ARG A 214 1.88 16.20 2.44
N LEU A 215 1.46 15.23 3.25
CA LEU A 215 0.24 15.35 4.06
C LEU A 215 0.24 16.57 5.00
N GLU A 216 1.42 16.97 5.47
CA GLU A 216 1.59 18.18 6.30
C GLU A 216 1.12 19.46 5.58
N GLN A 217 1.15 19.46 4.25
CA GLN A 217 0.76 20.58 3.40
C GLN A 217 -0.64 20.38 2.79
N SER A 218 -1.29 19.23 3.05
CA SER A 218 -2.61 18.97 2.48
C SER A 218 -3.66 19.88 3.11
N GLU A 219 -4.59 20.37 2.31
CA GLU A 219 -5.68 21.24 2.78
C GLU A 219 -6.59 20.51 3.80
N VAL A 220 -6.60 19.18 3.80
CA VAL A 220 -7.37 18.37 4.74
C VAL A 220 -6.78 18.42 6.15
N LEU A 221 -5.43 18.39 6.28
CA LEU A 221 -4.74 18.38 7.56
C LEU A 221 -4.17 19.75 7.95
N ASN A 222 -4.21 20.72 7.04
CA ASN A 222 -3.74 22.08 7.26
C ASN A 222 -4.67 23.10 6.57
N SER A 223 -5.93 23.09 7.01
CA SER A 223 -6.94 23.99 6.44
C SER A 223 -6.70 25.45 6.86
N THR A 224 -6.66 26.37 5.89
CA THR A 224 -6.54 27.80 6.10
C THR A 224 -7.89 28.48 6.35
N THR A 225 -9.00 27.81 6.05
CA THR A 225 -10.32 28.38 6.28
C THR A 225 -10.68 28.30 7.77
N ARG A 226 -11.38 29.33 8.30
CA ARG A 226 -11.81 29.38 9.71
C ARG A 226 -12.56 28.10 10.15
N ARG A 227 -13.39 27.56 9.26
CA ARG A 227 -14.20 26.36 9.51
C ARG A 227 -13.36 25.09 9.52
N GLY A 228 -12.48 24.91 8.54
CA GLY A 228 -11.64 23.72 8.42
C GLY A 228 -10.50 23.69 9.43
N ARG A 229 -10.00 24.88 9.88
CA ARG A 229 -8.85 25.00 10.77
C ARG A 229 -9.06 24.27 12.10
N ILE A 230 -10.19 24.48 12.75
CA ILE A 230 -10.48 23.81 14.03
C ILE A 230 -10.51 22.29 13.86
N ALA A 231 -11.14 21.81 12.80
CA ALA A 231 -11.20 20.36 12.55
C ALA A 231 -9.82 19.78 12.18
N SER A 232 -9.02 20.48 11.38
CA SER A 232 -7.67 20.04 11.05
C SER A 232 -6.72 20.06 12.24
N GLU A 233 -6.80 21.06 13.10
CA GLU A 233 -6.04 21.13 14.36
C GLU A 233 -6.39 19.93 15.27
N GLN A 234 -7.68 19.63 15.44
CA GLN A 234 -8.14 18.48 16.24
C GLN A 234 -7.67 17.13 15.68
N ILE A 235 -7.61 17.00 14.33
CA ILE A 235 -7.06 15.79 13.71
C ILE A 235 -5.55 15.75 13.94
N ALA A 236 -4.84 16.86 13.72
CA ALA A 236 -3.40 16.94 13.84
C ALA A 236 -2.89 16.62 15.26
N GLU A 237 -3.58 17.14 16.31
CA GLU A 237 -3.26 16.86 17.72
C GLU A 237 -3.40 15.38 18.08
N ARG A 238 -4.27 14.65 17.40
CA ARG A 238 -4.54 13.23 17.61
C ARG A 238 -3.81 12.32 16.60
N THR A 239 -2.89 12.88 15.83
CA THR A 239 -2.19 12.18 14.75
C THR A 239 -0.78 11.78 15.16
N THR A 240 -0.49 10.51 15.04
CA THR A 240 0.89 10.00 15.09
C THR A 240 1.45 9.95 13.67
N TRP A 241 2.49 10.72 13.42
CA TRP A 241 3.12 10.84 12.10
C TRP A 241 4.16 9.75 11.86
N VAL A 242 4.23 9.28 10.62
CA VAL A 242 5.34 8.47 10.08
C VAL A 242 5.80 9.13 8.79
N HIS A 243 6.98 9.73 8.83
CA HIS A 243 7.58 10.39 7.68
C HIS A 243 8.61 9.50 7.02
N GLU A 244 8.49 9.31 5.72
CA GLU A 244 9.46 8.53 4.94
C GLU A 244 10.87 9.12 5.04
N ARG A 245 11.01 10.45 5.04
CA ARG A 245 12.31 11.13 5.16
C ARG A 245 13.13 10.75 6.40
N GLU A 246 12.49 10.26 7.46
CA GLU A 246 13.14 9.78 8.67
C GLU A 246 13.66 8.34 8.55
N HIS A 247 13.35 7.68 7.42
CA HIS A 247 13.62 6.27 7.17
C HIS A 247 14.24 6.03 5.79
N THR A 248 15.00 7.01 5.29
CA THR A 248 15.70 6.91 4.00
C THR A 248 16.88 5.94 4.09
N MET A 249 17.18 5.31 2.97
CA MET A 249 18.36 4.47 2.81
C MET A 249 19.37 5.22 1.94
N PRO A 250 20.60 5.48 2.45
CA PRO A 250 21.67 6.07 1.63
C PRO A 250 22.01 5.18 0.42
N ALA A 251 22.55 5.79 -0.64
CA ALA A 251 22.88 5.11 -1.89
C ALA A 251 23.90 3.96 -1.67
N GLU A 252 24.90 4.21 -0.86
CA GLU A 252 25.99 3.27 -0.56
C GLU A 252 25.66 2.33 0.61
N SER A 253 24.41 2.35 1.10
CA SER A 253 24.05 1.52 2.26
C SER A 253 23.89 0.05 1.88
N VAL A 254 24.37 -0.82 2.73
CA VAL A 254 24.14 -2.27 2.64
C VAL A 254 22.64 -2.59 2.58
N GLN A 255 21.82 -1.77 3.23
CA GLN A 255 20.35 -1.94 3.22
C GLN A 255 19.76 -1.69 1.84
N TRP A 256 20.24 -0.65 1.14
CA TRP A 256 19.78 -0.37 -0.22
C TRP A 256 20.23 -1.47 -1.19
N GLN A 257 21.50 -1.87 -1.13
CA GLN A 257 22.03 -2.97 -1.94
C GLN A 257 21.25 -4.28 -1.70
N ALA A 258 21.00 -4.64 -0.46
CA ALA A 258 20.22 -5.82 -0.11
C ALA A 258 18.77 -5.73 -0.64
N LEU A 259 18.17 -4.52 -0.64
CA LEU A 259 16.86 -4.27 -1.24
C LEU A 259 16.89 -4.50 -2.75
N MET A 260 17.88 -3.95 -3.46
CA MET A 260 18.01 -4.15 -4.91
C MET A 260 18.18 -5.63 -5.27
N ARG A 261 19.06 -6.32 -4.58
CA ARG A 261 19.24 -7.77 -4.75
C ARG A 261 17.93 -8.53 -4.52
N LYS A 262 17.18 -8.17 -3.47
CA LYS A 262 15.90 -8.82 -3.18
C LYS A 262 14.83 -8.52 -4.22
N LEU A 263 14.77 -7.31 -4.76
CA LEU A 263 13.87 -6.98 -5.86
C LEU A 263 14.25 -7.77 -7.12
N ALA A 264 15.53 -7.80 -7.48
CA ALA A 264 16.01 -8.50 -8.66
C ALA A 264 15.95 -10.04 -8.54
N SER A 265 16.04 -10.61 -7.33
CA SER A 265 15.94 -12.05 -7.12
C SER A 265 14.58 -12.66 -7.47
N GLN A 266 13.59 -11.83 -7.75
CA GLN A 266 12.25 -12.25 -8.15
C GLN A 266 12.04 -12.15 -9.67
N VAL A 267 13.05 -11.70 -10.37
CA VAL A 267 13.07 -11.68 -11.82
C VAL A 267 13.68 -12.99 -12.31
N HIS A 268 12.93 -13.72 -13.12
CA HIS A 268 13.37 -14.97 -13.72
C HIS A 268 13.76 -14.72 -15.17
N LEU A 269 15.02 -14.96 -15.49
CA LEU A 269 15.56 -14.85 -16.84
C LEU A 269 15.65 -16.24 -17.49
N PRO A 270 15.48 -16.36 -18.83
CA PRO A 270 15.40 -17.65 -19.52
C PRO A 270 16.65 -18.52 -19.39
N ASP A 271 17.81 -17.90 -19.36
CA ASP A 271 19.13 -18.55 -19.42
C ASP A 271 19.60 -19.02 -18.03
N GLY A 272 18.73 -19.02 -17.02
CA GLY A 272 19.11 -19.31 -15.63
C GLY A 272 19.98 -18.20 -15.01
N GLN A 273 20.15 -17.07 -15.68
CA GLN A 273 20.79 -15.89 -15.09
C GLN A 273 19.97 -15.41 -13.90
N VAL A 274 20.67 -14.99 -12.86
CA VAL A 274 20.04 -14.43 -11.66
C VAL A 274 20.22 -12.92 -11.69
N ALA A 275 19.15 -12.19 -12.02
CA ALA A 275 19.18 -10.71 -12.08
C ALA A 275 19.73 -10.08 -10.79
N ALA A 276 19.59 -10.77 -9.65
CA ALA A 276 20.13 -10.33 -8.36
C ALA A 276 21.66 -10.27 -8.33
N ASP A 277 22.35 -11.04 -9.16
CA ASP A 277 23.84 -11.08 -9.17
C ASP A 277 24.41 -9.78 -9.72
N ALA A 278 23.69 -9.08 -10.61
CA ALA A 278 24.09 -7.76 -11.06
C ALA A 278 24.25 -6.76 -9.89
N PHE A 279 23.43 -6.90 -8.84
CA PHE A 279 23.48 -6.05 -7.64
C PHE A 279 24.44 -6.57 -6.54
N LEU A 280 25.30 -7.53 -6.86
CA LEU A 280 26.50 -7.82 -6.06
C LEU A 280 27.49 -6.67 -6.16
N ASP A 281 27.48 -5.96 -7.28
CA ASP A 281 28.22 -4.73 -7.47
C ASP A 281 27.59 -3.56 -6.67
N PRO A 282 28.30 -2.99 -5.69
CA PRO A 282 27.81 -1.85 -4.92
C PRO A 282 27.70 -0.57 -5.78
N GLU A 283 28.51 -0.42 -6.83
CA GLU A 283 28.49 0.77 -7.69
C GLU A 283 27.20 0.80 -8.51
N LEU A 284 26.79 -0.35 -9.11
CA LEU A 284 25.52 -0.46 -9.80
C LEU A 284 24.34 -0.16 -8.86
N SER A 285 24.42 -0.63 -7.62
CA SER A 285 23.40 -0.37 -6.61
C SER A 285 23.30 1.12 -6.28
N ALA A 286 24.43 1.80 -6.07
CA ALA A 286 24.50 3.24 -5.81
C ALA A 286 24.03 4.05 -7.04
N LEU A 287 24.46 3.67 -8.24
CA LEU A 287 24.01 4.27 -9.49
C LEU A 287 22.48 4.19 -9.64
N THR A 288 21.92 3.00 -9.39
CA THR A 288 20.46 2.81 -9.41
C THR A 288 19.76 3.75 -8.43
N HIS A 289 20.29 3.87 -7.20
CA HIS A 289 19.74 4.81 -6.21
C HIS A 289 19.69 6.24 -6.75
N HIS A 290 20.80 6.75 -7.29
CA HIS A 290 20.90 8.12 -7.81
C HIS A 290 19.90 8.33 -8.97
N LYS A 291 19.84 7.41 -9.92
CA LYS A 291 18.95 7.51 -11.10
C LYS A 291 17.47 7.46 -10.75
N VAL A 292 17.10 6.68 -9.73
CA VAL A 292 15.67 6.61 -9.29
C VAL A 292 15.36 7.60 -8.14
N GLY A 293 16.35 8.31 -7.61
CA GLY A 293 16.21 9.24 -6.47
C GLY A 293 15.80 8.53 -5.19
N GLY A 294 16.37 7.34 -4.91
CA GLY A 294 16.05 6.52 -3.74
C GLY A 294 14.62 5.95 -3.72
N ARG A 295 13.86 6.07 -4.81
CA ARG A 295 12.45 5.68 -4.87
C ARG A 295 12.29 4.21 -5.23
N ILE A 296 11.92 3.40 -4.26
CA ILE A 296 11.81 1.94 -4.36
C ILE A 296 10.89 1.48 -5.49
N GLY A 297 9.73 2.13 -5.63
CA GLY A 297 8.79 1.78 -6.70
C GLY A 297 9.33 2.09 -8.10
N ARG A 298 10.18 3.12 -8.25
CA ARG A 298 10.88 3.38 -9.51
C ARG A 298 11.96 2.35 -9.77
N ALA A 299 12.74 1.99 -8.75
CA ALA A 299 13.75 0.94 -8.87
C ALA A 299 13.12 -0.39 -9.28
N SER A 300 12.06 -0.81 -8.60
CA SER A 300 11.31 -2.03 -8.94
C SER A 300 10.80 -1.99 -10.39
N LYS A 301 10.26 -0.85 -10.83
CA LYS A 301 9.82 -0.71 -12.23
C LYS A 301 10.98 -0.87 -13.20
N LYS A 302 12.12 -0.19 -12.98
CA LYS A 302 13.29 -0.27 -13.86
C LYS A 302 13.86 -1.69 -13.94
N ILE A 303 13.88 -2.41 -12.82
CA ILE A 303 14.30 -3.81 -12.78
C ILE A 303 13.36 -4.69 -13.61
N ASN A 304 12.05 -4.50 -13.51
CA ASN A 304 11.09 -5.28 -14.30
C ASN A 304 11.16 -4.92 -15.79
N ASP A 305 11.20 -3.61 -16.12
CA ASP A 305 11.31 -3.16 -17.51
C ASP A 305 12.61 -3.70 -18.17
N ALA A 306 13.72 -3.72 -17.43
CA ALA A 306 14.98 -4.29 -17.89
C ALA A 306 14.89 -5.81 -18.14
N ALA A 307 14.18 -6.52 -17.27
CA ALA A 307 13.96 -7.95 -17.47
C ALA A 307 13.11 -8.24 -18.71
N ASP A 308 12.05 -7.46 -18.91
CA ASP A 308 11.20 -7.58 -20.10
C ASP A 308 11.99 -7.31 -21.39
N VAL A 309 12.86 -6.28 -21.39
CA VAL A 309 13.75 -5.99 -22.55
C VAL A 309 14.75 -7.12 -22.77
N ALA A 310 15.43 -7.59 -21.72
CA ALA A 310 16.41 -8.67 -21.81
C ALA A 310 15.80 -9.93 -22.43
N VAL A 311 14.58 -10.29 -22.05
CA VAL A 311 13.85 -11.45 -22.57
C VAL A 311 13.43 -11.25 -24.04
N ASN A 312 12.85 -10.09 -24.36
CA ASN A 312 12.26 -9.84 -25.66
C ASN A 312 13.32 -9.57 -26.75
N GLU A 313 14.42 -8.93 -26.38
CA GLU A 313 15.47 -8.51 -27.35
C GLU A 313 16.69 -9.43 -27.33
N GLY A 314 16.75 -10.42 -26.41
CA GLY A 314 17.87 -11.35 -26.30
C GLY A 314 19.16 -10.69 -25.78
N THR A 315 19.05 -9.58 -25.07
CA THR A 315 20.19 -8.88 -24.47
C THR A 315 20.43 -9.34 -23.02
N THR A 316 21.56 -8.93 -22.42
CA THR A 316 21.79 -9.24 -21.01
C THR A 316 20.93 -8.35 -20.11
N PHE A 317 20.56 -8.85 -18.92
CA PHE A 317 19.82 -8.04 -17.93
C PHE A 317 20.60 -6.78 -17.54
N LEU A 318 21.92 -6.87 -17.43
CA LEU A 318 22.76 -5.73 -17.06
C LEU A 318 22.71 -4.63 -18.14
N THR A 319 22.90 -4.99 -19.40
CA THR A 319 22.79 -4.05 -20.54
C THR A 319 21.42 -3.38 -20.58
N ALA A 320 20.36 -4.17 -20.50
CA ALA A 320 19.00 -3.65 -20.47
C ALA A 320 18.74 -2.73 -19.26
N LEU A 321 19.30 -3.05 -18.08
CA LEU A 321 19.16 -2.22 -16.89
C LEU A 321 19.90 -0.88 -17.04
N LEU A 322 21.12 -0.89 -17.55
CA LEU A 322 21.90 0.33 -17.79
C LEU A 322 21.19 1.25 -18.79
N ASP A 323 20.64 0.70 -19.87
CA ASP A 323 19.81 1.46 -20.81
C ASP A 323 18.58 2.06 -20.12
N GLN A 324 17.83 1.26 -19.36
CA GLN A 324 16.70 1.73 -18.58
C GLN A 324 17.06 2.83 -17.58
N LEU A 325 18.29 2.84 -17.07
CA LEU A 325 18.81 3.88 -16.20
C LEU A 325 19.33 5.10 -16.97
N GLY A 326 19.35 5.06 -18.30
CA GLY A 326 19.87 6.13 -19.16
C GLY A 326 21.38 6.29 -19.00
N VAL A 327 22.10 5.19 -18.92
CA VAL A 327 23.58 5.14 -18.99
C VAL A 327 23.94 4.74 -20.41
N PRO A 328 24.64 5.61 -21.18
CA PRO A 328 25.05 5.24 -22.53
C PRO A 328 25.99 4.03 -22.48
N GLU A 329 25.82 3.10 -23.39
CA GLU A 329 26.87 2.10 -23.66
C GLU A 329 28.15 2.87 -24.01
N ASN A 330 29.20 2.67 -23.25
CA ASN A 330 30.50 3.15 -23.68
C ASN A 330 30.93 2.29 -24.88
N ASP A 331 30.89 2.87 -26.06
CA ASP A 331 31.38 2.25 -27.30
C ASP A 331 32.92 2.03 -27.31
N ASP A 332 33.58 2.25 -26.17
CA ASP A 332 35.04 2.10 -25.99
C ASP A 332 35.35 0.95 -25.01
N ALA A 333 35.40 -0.27 -25.51
CA ALA A 333 36.10 -1.40 -24.89
C ALA A 333 36.69 -2.32 -25.95
#